data_e62aed00e2befaa032167eaddb0852c5
#
_entry.id   e62aed00e2befaa032167eaddb0852c5
#
_cell.length_a   1.000
_cell.length_b   1.000
_cell.length_c   1.000
_cell.angle_alpha   90.00
_cell.angle_beta   90.00
_cell.angle_gamma   90.00
#
_symmetry.space_group_name_H-M   'P 1'
#
loop_
_entity.id
_entity.type
_entity.pdbx_description
1 polymer ?
#
loop_
_entity_poly.entity_id
_entity_poly.type
_entity_poly.pdbx_seq_one_letter_code
_entity_poly.pdbx_strand_id
1 'polypeptide(L)'
;MKLKLDSGREVKLKDVSLDDRDEMLDRVEYQFDSKGNPQGVKMMHSTITFWLRRGLDGDASDDFIRGLTFEERTEIFLKMQEGLLLGEEKPSKLK
;
A
#
# COMPACT_ATOMS: atom_id res chain seq x y z
N MET A 1 -4.17 7.14 10.34
CA MET A 1 -4.20 8.19 9.29
C MET A 1 -5.45 8.06 8.46
N LYS A 2 -6.11 9.17 8.20
CA LYS A 2 -7.28 9.18 7.33
C LYS A 2 -6.84 9.43 5.89
N LEU A 3 -7.48 8.74 4.96
CA LEU A 3 -7.20 8.89 3.55
C LEU A 3 -8.50 9.11 2.80
N LYS A 4 -8.59 10.20 2.07
CA LYS A 4 -9.73 10.47 1.21
C LYS A 4 -9.36 10.06 -0.21
N LEU A 5 -10.15 9.15 -0.76
CA LEU A 5 -9.91 8.63 -2.10
C LEU A 5 -10.50 9.58 -3.15
N ASP A 6 -10.02 9.44 -4.37
CA ASP A 6 -10.53 10.25 -5.49
C ASP A 6 -12.04 10.07 -5.69
N SER A 7 -12.57 8.89 -5.34
CA SER A 7 -13.99 8.62 -5.42
C SER A 7 -14.81 9.36 -4.38
N GLY A 8 -14.16 9.97 -3.39
CA GLY A 8 -14.84 10.63 -2.27
C GLY A 8 -14.95 9.77 -1.04
N ARG A 9 -14.68 8.46 -1.14
CA ARG A 9 -14.71 7.56 0.00
C ARG A 9 -13.54 7.86 0.93
N GLU A 10 -13.79 7.77 2.24
CA GLU A 10 -12.72 7.89 3.22
C GLU A 10 -12.42 6.53 3.83
N VAL A 11 -11.15 6.26 4.02
CA VAL A 11 -10.70 5.07 4.74
C VAL A 11 -9.67 5.50 5.78
N LYS A 12 -9.45 4.64 6.76
CA LYS A 12 -8.42 4.87 7.77
C LYS A 12 -7.32 3.85 7.59
N LEU A 13 -6.10 4.31 7.73
CA LEU A 13 -4.93 3.44 7.70
C LEU A 13 -4.32 3.40 9.08
N LYS A 14 -3.91 2.23 9.52
CA LYS A 14 -3.28 2.06 10.83
C LYS A 14 -1.78 1.88 10.68
N ASP A 15 -1.06 2.10 11.77
CA ASP A 15 0.34 1.77 11.83
C ASP A 15 0.47 0.25 11.85
N VAL A 16 1.38 -0.26 11.05
CA VAL A 16 1.61 -1.70 10.99
C VAL A 16 2.86 -2.05 11.79
N SER A 17 2.90 -3.28 12.31
CA SER A 17 4.07 -3.76 13.01
C SER A 17 5.24 -3.91 12.03
N LEU A 18 6.45 -3.99 12.56
CA LEU A 18 7.63 -4.19 11.73
C LEU A 18 7.52 -5.49 10.94
N ASP A 19 7.04 -6.54 11.57
CA ASP A 19 6.87 -7.83 10.89
C ASP A 19 5.86 -7.73 9.75
N ASP A 20 4.74 -7.08 9.98
CA ASP A 20 3.72 -6.90 8.93
C ASP A 20 4.27 -6.05 7.80
N ARG A 21 4.98 -4.97 8.14
CA ARG A 21 5.59 -4.09 7.15
C ARG A 21 6.56 -4.88 6.26
N ASP A 22 7.39 -5.69 6.87
CA ASP A 22 8.37 -6.47 6.10
C ASP A 22 7.68 -7.47 5.18
N GLU A 23 6.65 -8.16 5.68
CA GLU A 23 5.88 -9.08 4.84
C GLU A 23 5.19 -8.35 3.67
N MET A 24 4.64 -7.17 3.94
CA MET A 24 3.98 -6.38 2.91
C MET A 24 4.98 -5.98 1.83
N LEU A 25 6.13 -5.48 2.22
CA LEU A 25 7.16 -5.06 1.27
C LEU A 25 7.74 -6.23 0.50
N ASP A 26 7.89 -7.38 1.14
CA ASP A 26 8.43 -8.58 0.47
C ASP A 26 7.52 -9.07 -0.64
N ARG A 27 6.23 -8.76 -0.58
CA ARG A 27 5.30 -9.20 -1.61
C ARG A 27 5.22 -8.26 -2.80
N VAL A 28 5.83 -7.09 -2.70
CA VAL A 28 5.80 -6.14 -3.81
C VAL A 28 6.80 -6.59 -4.87
N GLU A 29 6.35 -6.67 -6.11
CA GLU A 29 7.23 -6.96 -7.24
C GLU A 29 7.49 -5.69 -7.99
N TYR A 30 8.76 -5.34 -8.12
CA TYR A 30 9.17 -4.16 -8.85
C TYR A 30 9.45 -4.53 -10.29
N GLN A 31 9.13 -3.61 -11.19
CA GLN A 31 9.41 -3.77 -12.61
C GLN A 31 10.62 -2.92 -12.96
N PHE A 32 11.47 -3.47 -13.81
CA PHE A 32 12.70 -2.79 -14.21
C PHE A 32 12.75 -2.68 -15.73
N ASP A 33 13.40 -1.63 -16.22
CA ASP A 33 13.60 -1.48 -17.65
C ASP A 33 14.79 -2.35 -18.10
N SER A 34 15.10 -2.29 -19.39
CA SER A 34 16.17 -3.11 -19.96
C SER A 34 17.55 -2.77 -19.39
N LYS A 35 17.68 -1.61 -18.77
CA LYS A 35 18.93 -1.17 -18.15
C LYS A 35 19.01 -1.47 -16.66
N GLY A 36 17.96 -2.09 -16.11
CA GLY A 36 17.92 -2.42 -14.69
C GLY A 36 17.42 -1.31 -13.80
N ASN A 37 16.90 -0.22 -14.35
CA ASN A 37 16.36 0.88 -13.57
C ASN A 37 14.91 0.59 -13.17
N PRO A 38 14.52 0.95 -11.94
CA PRO A 38 13.13 0.74 -11.53
C PRO A 38 12.16 1.52 -12.40
N GLN A 39 11.11 0.84 -12.87
CA GLN A 39 10.05 1.47 -13.65
C GLN A 39 8.76 1.63 -12.86
N GLY A 40 8.54 0.82 -11.86
CA GLY A 40 7.31 0.83 -11.09
C GLY A 40 7.10 -0.47 -10.37
N VAL A 41 5.87 -0.69 -9.93
CA VAL A 41 5.50 -1.92 -9.22
C VAL A 41 4.45 -2.67 -10.02
N LYS A 42 4.53 -3.98 -9.94
CA LYS A 42 3.54 -4.84 -10.55
C LYS A 42 2.28 -4.83 -9.70
N MET A 43 1.15 -4.52 -10.32
CA MET A 43 -0.13 -4.41 -9.62
C MET A 43 -0.82 -5.76 -9.58
N MET A 44 -0.49 -6.58 -8.60
CA MET A 44 -1.08 -7.89 -8.42
C MET A 44 -2.25 -7.81 -7.46
N HIS A 45 -3.40 -8.34 -7.88
CA HIS A 45 -4.61 -8.29 -7.05
C HIS A 45 -4.39 -8.90 -5.67
N SER A 46 -3.71 -10.04 -5.60
CA SER A 46 -3.47 -10.72 -4.33
C SER A 46 -2.58 -9.89 -3.41
N THR A 47 -1.59 -9.21 -3.97
CA THR A 47 -0.70 -8.35 -3.19
C THR A 47 -1.47 -7.16 -2.64
N ILE A 48 -2.29 -6.53 -3.47
CA ILE A 48 -3.10 -5.39 -3.04
C ILE A 48 -4.03 -5.80 -1.91
N THR A 49 -4.71 -6.93 -2.04
CA THR A 49 -5.61 -7.43 -1.00
C THR A 49 -4.86 -7.70 0.30
N PHE A 50 -3.67 -8.30 0.19
CA PHE A 50 -2.84 -8.59 1.36
C PHE A 50 -2.51 -7.30 2.12
N TRP A 51 -2.12 -6.28 1.39
CA TRP A 51 -1.80 -4.97 1.98
C TRP A 51 -3.01 -4.35 2.67
N LEU A 52 -4.17 -4.39 2.00
CA LEU A 52 -5.38 -3.80 2.55
C LEU A 52 -5.81 -4.50 3.84
N ARG A 53 -5.71 -5.81 3.88
CA ARG A 53 -6.06 -6.57 5.09
C ARG A 53 -5.24 -6.15 6.30
N ARG A 54 -3.99 -5.78 6.07
CA ARG A 54 -3.08 -5.42 7.16
C ARG A 54 -3.06 -3.94 7.47
N GLY A 55 -3.35 -3.11 6.51
CA GLY A 55 -3.19 -1.67 6.67
C GLY A 55 -4.46 -0.89 6.95
N LEU A 56 -5.62 -1.46 6.67
CA LEU A 56 -6.87 -0.75 6.95
C LEU A 56 -7.18 -0.78 8.43
N ASP A 57 -7.53 0.38 8.98
CA ASP A 57 -7.95 0.49 10.36
C ASP A 57 -9.47 0.38 10.41
N GLY A 58 -9.97 -0.37 11.37
CA GLY A 58 -11.39 -0.62 11.48
C GLY A 58 -11.81 -1.81 10.65
N ASP A 59 -12.70 -1.60 9.68
CA ASP A 59 -13.21 -2.72 8.88
C ASP A 59 -12.24 -3.07 7.76
N ALA A 60 -11.53 -4.16 7.95
CA ALA A 60 -10.64 -4.73 6.93
C ALA A 60 -11.13 -6.11 6.50
N SER A 61 -12.43 -6.35 6.62
CA SER A 61 -13.02 -7.63 6.24
C SER A 61 -12.96 -7.82 4.73
N ASP A 62 -13.04 -9.08 4.32
CA ASP A 62 -13.08 -9.39 2.89
C ASP A 62 -14.29 -8.76 2.22
N ASP A 63 -15.42 -8.67 2.92
CA ASP A 63 -16.62 -8.04 2.38
C ASP A 63 -16.41 -6.57 2.10
N PHE A 64 -15.76 -5.87 3.02
CA PHE A 64 -15.47 -4.45 2.83
C PHE A 64 -14.52 -4.26 1.63
N ILE A 65 -13.45 -5.05 1.59
CA ILE A 65 -12.46 -4.94 0.52
C ILE A 65 -13.09 -5.29 -0.83
N ARG A 66 -13.95 -6.31 -0.86
CA ARG A 66 -14.64 -6.70 -2.09
C ARG A 66 -15.55 -5.60 -2.60
N GLY A 67 -16.08 -4.78 -1.71
CA GLY A 67 -16.93 -3.65 -2.08
C GLY A 67 -16.19 -2.46 -2.66
N LEU A 68 -14.88 -2.44 -2.56
CA LEU A 68 -14.08 -1.35 -3.15
C LEU A 68 -13.85 -1.61 -4.62
N THR A 69 -13.82 -0.54 -5.43
CA THR A 69 -13.46 -0.67 -6.84
C THR A 69 -11.97 -0.98 -6.94
N PHE A 70 -11.55 -1.44 -8.11
CA PHE A 70 -10.13 -1.70 -8.34
C PHE A 70 -9.32 -0.41 -8.19
N GLU A 71 -9.85 0.69 -8.71
CA GLU A 71 -9.21 2.01 -8.59
C GLU A 71 -9.04 2.41 -7.13
N GLU A 72 -10.07 2.19 -6.31
CA GLU A 72 -9.99 2.51 -4.88
C GLU A 72 -8.94 1.64 -4.18
N ARG A 73 -8.94 0.35 -4.48
CA ARG A 73 -7.96 -0.56 -3.87
C ARG A 73 -6.53 -0.19 -4.27
N THR A 74 -6.34 0.13 -5.54
CA THR A 74 -5.03 0.52 -6.04
C THR A 74 -4.55 1.81 -5.39
N GLU A 75 -5.43 2.78 -5.26
CA GLU A 75 -5.10 4.06 -4.64
C GLU A 75 -4.67 3.86 -3.19
N ILE A 76 -5.42 3.04 -2.44
CA ILE A 76 -5.08 2.74 -1.05
C ILE A 76 -3.70 2.07 -0.98
N PHE A 77 -3.48 1.08 -1.83
CA PHE A 77 -2.20 0.36 -1.87
C PHE A 77 -1.03 1.31 -2.13
N LEU A 78 -1.16 2.19 -3.12
CA LEU A 78 -0.09 3.11 -3.45
C LEU A 78 0.17 4.11 -2.33
N LYS A 79 -0.88 4.57 -1.67
CA LYS A 79 -0.72 5.49 -0.54
C LYS A 79 -0.06 4.81 0.66
N MET A 80 -0.41 3.56 0.92
CA MET A 80 0.24 2.79 1.97
C MET A 80 1.73 2.60 1.67
N GLN A 81 2.04 2.25 0.43
CA GLN A 81 3.42 2.02 0.02
C GLN A 81 4.23 3.30 0.16
N GLU A 82 3.67 4.41 -0.29
CA GLU A 82 4.31 5.72 -0.18
C GLU A 82 4.59 6.05 1.29
N GLY A 83 3.61 5.84 2.15
CA GLY A 83 3.79 6.10 3.57
C GLY A 83 4.88 5.27 4.22
N LEU A 84 4.93 3.98 3.89
CA LEU A 84 5.95 3.10 4.44
C LEU A 84 7.34 3.47 3.95
N LEU A 85 7.47 3.76 2.66
CA LEU A 85 8.76 4.13 2.11
C LEU A 85 9.23 5.48 2.62
N LEU A 86 8.34 6.45 2.72
CA LEU A 86 8.71 7.76 3.25
C LEU A 86 9.14 7.66 4.72
N GLY A 87 8.44 6.84 5.49
CA GLY A 87 8.83 6.61 6.88
C GLY A 87 10.20 6.00 7.00
N GLU A 88 10.56 5.13 6.07
CA GLU A 88 11.87 4.48 6.08
C GLU A 88 12.97 5.39 5.55
N GLU A 89 12.70 6.16 4.51
CA GLU A 89 13.69 7.01 3.86
C GLU A 89 13.92 8.33 4.59
N LYS A 90 12.95 8.76 5.35
CA LYS A 90 12.98 10.07 5.98
C LYS A 90 14.29 10.37 6.71
N PRO A 91 14.83 9.45 7.52
CA PRO A 91 16.10 9.72 8.19
C PRO A 91 17.25 9.98 7.22
N SER A 92 17.31 9.28 6.11
CA SER A 92 18.39 9.51 5.15
C SER A 92 18.24 10.83 4.43
N LYS A 93 17.04 11.33 4.26
CA LYS A 93 16.83 12.62 3.61
C LYS A 93 17.26 13.80 4.47
N LEU A 94 17.37 13.58 5.74
CA LEU A 94 17.73 14.63 6.69
C LEU A 94 19.22 14.91 6.77
N LYS A 95 19.98 14.22 6.03
CA LYS A 95 21.43 14.40 6.04
C LYS A 95 21.88 15.70 5.42
#